data_c55f06dc9293b3cd06577c1c64394798
#
_entry.id   c55f06dc9293b3cd06577c1c64394798
#
_cell.length_a   1.000
_cell.length_b   1.000
_cell.length_c   1.000
_cell.angle_alpha   90.00
_cell.angle_beta   90.00
_cell.angle_gamma   90.00
#
_symmetry.space_group_name_H-M   'P 1'
#
loop_
_entity.id
_entity.type
_entity.pdbx_description
1 polymer ?
#
loop_
_entity_poly.entity_id
_entity_poly.type
_entity_poly.pdbx_seq_one_letter_code
_entity_poly.pdbx_strand_id
1 'polypeptide(L)'
;MEQRLAVVGLYGMSALFRLDSLPQPGQTVRSRGLIFEQGGKGYNQAIGALRAGARVFYAAAVGDDAYGKDAPDVFRQDGLTDFACLTVAGQPTAFAAVVSDAQGENEVIVEQGANACWTSEMADSLEEEIAKCSAILL
;
A
#
# COMPACT_ATOMS: atom_id res chain seq x y z
N MET A 1 -3.96 -28.75 7.27
CA MET A 1 -2.89 -27.85 6.77
C MET A 1 -3.32 -26.42 7.08
N GLU A 2 -2.50 -25.70 7.78
CA GLU A 2 -2.77 -24.27 8.00
C GLU A 2 -2.75 -23.53 6.66
N GLN A 3 -3.85 -22.90 6.31
CA GLN A 3 -3.96 -22.18 5.03
C GLN A 3 -3.16 -20.89 5.10
N ARG A 4 -2.15 -20.75 4.24
CA ARG A 4 -1.34 -19.54 4.05
C ARG A 4 -1.81 -18.84 2.77
N LEU A 5 -2.10 -17.56 2.85
CA LEU A 5 -2.53 -16.72 1.73
C LEU A 5 -1.35 -15.87 1.26
N ALA A 6 -1.03 -15.91 -0.02
CA ALA A 6 -0.16 -14.91 -0.62
C ALA A 6 -0.98 -13.69 -1.04
N VAL A 7 -0.53 -12.51 -0.69
CA VAL A 7 -1.05 -11.23 -1.20
C VAL A 7 0.10 -10.51 -1.89
N VAL A 8 -0.01 -10.29 -3.18
CA VAL A 8 0.98 -9.55 -3.97
C VAL A 8 0.29 -8.30 -4.50
N GLY A 9 0.71 -7.13 -4.05
CA GLY A 9 -0.01 -5.92 -4.45
C GLY A 9 0.50 -4.63 -3.85
N LEU A 10 -0.25 -3.58 -4.11
CA LEU A 10 0.12 -2.20 -3.88
C LEU A 10 0.37 -1.88 -2.41
N TYR A 11 1.46 -1.16 -2.17
CA TYR A 11 1.77 -0.45 -0.93
C TYR A 11 2.10 1.00 -1.23
N GLY A 12 1.75 1.90 -0.34
CA GLY A 12 2.12 3.30 -0.42
C GLY A 12 1.66 4.10 0.77
N MET A 13 1.95 5.40 0.72
CA MET A 13 1.52 6.38 1.71
C MET A 13 0.35 7.20 1.17
N SER A 14 -0.49 7.69 2.06
CA SER A 14 -1.57 8.61 1.74
C SER A 14 -1.55 9.83 2.63
N ALA A 15 -1.81 11.01 2.05
CA ALA A 15 -2.16 12.23 2.76
C ALA A 15 -3.66 12.48 2.57
N LEU A 16 -4.43 12.36 3.63
CA LEU A 16 -5.87 12.58 3.64
C LEU A 16 -6.19 13.97 4.18
N PHE A 17 -6.70 14.84 3.33
CA PHE A 17 -7.18 16.18 3.67
C PHE A 17 -8.69 16.17 3.89
N ARG A 18 -9.13 16.69 5.04
CA ARG A 18 -10.55 16.89 5.32
C ARG A 18 -10.94 18.33 5.02
N LEU A 19 -11.92 18.51 4.16
CA LEU A 19 -12.37 19.81 3.67
C LEU A 19 -13.84 20.05 4.04
N ASP A 20 -14.30 21.29 3.93
CA ASP A 20 -15.73 21.63 3.96
C ASP A 20 -16.41 21.31 2.64
N SER A 21 -15.71 21.58 1.54
CA SER A 21 -16.12 21.29 0.17
C SER A 21 -14.89 21.04 -0.69
N LEU A 22 -15.05 20.25 -1.75
CA LEU A 22 -13.99 20.04 -2.73
C LEU A 22 -13.65 21.34 -3.46
N PRO A 23 -12.36 21.62 -3.74
CA PRO A 23 -11.96 22.84 -4.42
C PRO A 23 -12.43 22.86 -5.88
N GLN A 24 -12.87 24.00 -6.35
CA GLN A 24 -13.12 24.23 -7.78
C GLN A 24 -11.79 24.62 -8.47
N PRO A 25 -11.69 24.46 -9.82
CA PRO A 25 -10.51 24.87 -10.57
C PRO A 25 -10.08 26.31 -10.22
N GLY A 26 -8.80 26.49 -9.87
CA GLY A 26 -8.22 27.77 -9.47
C GLY A 26 -8.52 28.20 -8.03
N GLN A 27 -9.28 27.45 -7.28
CA GLN A 27 -9.62 27.75 -5.89
C GLN A 27 -8.56 27.24 -4.90
N THR A 28 -8.24 28.05 -3.90
CA THR A 28 -7.47 27.63 -2.72
C THR A 28 -8.42 27.44 -1.55
N VAL A 29 -8.41 26.22 -0.96
CA VAL A 29 -9.21 25.90 0.23
C VAL A 29 -8.30 25.55 1.40
N ARG A 30 -8.78 25.77 2.63
CA ARG A 30 -8.08 25.35 3.85
C ARG A 30 -8.63 24.02 4.31
N SER A 31 -7.73 23.08 4.63
CA SER A 31 -8.16 21.82 5.22
C SER A 31 -8.51 22.01 6.71
N ARG A 32 -9.46 21.22 7.19
CA ARG A 32 -9.80 21.07 8.60
C ARG A 32 -8.97 20.04 9.32
N GLY A 33 -8.25 19.22 8.60
CA GLY A 33 -7.38 18.20 9.14
C GLY A 33 -6.57 17.51 8.05
N LEU A 34 -5.40 17.01 8.44
CA LEU A 34 -4.50 16.25 7.60
C LEU A 34 -4.08 15.00 8.37
N ILE A 35 -4.23 13.85 7.74
CA ILE A 35 -3.80 12.56 8.27
C ILE A 35 -2.86 11.92 7.25
N PHE A 36 -1.74 11.39 7.74
CA PHE A 36 -0.88 10.51 6.96
C PHE A 36 -1.12 9.08 7.40
N GLU A 37 -1.31 8.19 6.44
CA GLU A 37 -1.53 6.77 6.72
C GLU A 37 -0.89 5.89 5.65
N GLN A 38 -0.55 4.68 6.04
CA GLN A 38 -0.13 3.63 5.11
C GLN A 38 -1.37 3.06 4.43
N GLY A 39 -1.22 2.66 3.17
CA GLY A 39 -2.30 2.13 2.39
C GLY A 39 -1.84 1.36 1.16
N GLY A 40 -2.74 1.29 0.22
CA GLY A 40 -2.64 0.47 -0.97
C GLY A 40 -3.57 -0.74 -0.88
N LYS A 41 -4.18 -1.10 -1.99
CA LYS A 41 -5.17 -2.20 -2.01
C LYS A 41 -4.58 -3.51 -1.50
N GLY A 42 -3.38 -3.88 -1.96
CA GLY A 42 -2.70 -5.10 -1.52
C GLY A 42 -2.40 -5.07 -0.03
N TYR A 43 -1.86 -3.96 0.49
CA TYR A 43 -1.61 -3.80 1.91
C TYR A 43 -2.88 -3.94 2.75
N ASN A 44 -3.94 -3.24 2.37
CA ASN A 44 -5.23 -3.31 3.09
C ASN A 44 -5.83 -4.73 3.06
N GLN A 45 -5.69 -5.45 1.95
CA GLN A 45 -6.12 -6.85 1.83
C GLN A 45 -5.28 -7.77 2.73
N ALA A 46 -3.96 -7.58 2.77
CA ALA A 46 -3.07 -8.35 3.63
C ALA A 46 -3.41 -8.15 5.12
N ILE A 47 -3.56 -6.89 5.54
CA ILE A 47 -3.95 -6.56 6.91
C ILE A 47 -5.35 -7.07 7.25
N GLY A 48 -6.31 -6.96 6.32
CA GLY A 48 -7.66 -7.49 6.49
C GLY A 48 -7.67 -9.01 6.68
N ALA A 49 -6.94 -9.74 5.84
CA ALA A 49 -6.80 -11.19 5.94
C ALA A 49 -6.12 -11.62 7.26
N LEU A 50 -5.04 -10.91 7.64
CA LEU A 50 -4.34 -11.16 8.90
C LEU A 50 -5.27 -10.99 10.10
N ARG A 51 -6.04 -9.89 10.15
CA ARG A 51 -7.02 -9.63 11.22
C ARG A 51 -8.17 -10.63 11.25
N ALA A 52 -8.48 -11.24 10.10
CA ALA A 52 -9.43 -12.35 10.00
C ALA A 52 -8.84 -13.71 10.44
N GLY A 53 -7.57 -13.75 10.86
CA GLY A 53 -6.92 -14.95 11.36
C GLY A 53 -6.18 -15.78 10.31
N ALA A 54 -6.02 -15.28 9.08
CA ALA A 54 -5.22 -15.95 8.06
C ALA A 54 -3.72 -15.79 8.34
N ARG A 55 -2.93 -16.79 7.94
CA ARG A 55 -1.47 -16.62 7.78
C ARG A 55 -1.24 -15.96 6.43
N VAL A 56 -0.53 -14.85 6.41
CA VAL A 56 -0.34 -14.03 5.20
C VAL A 56 1.14 -13.92 4.87
N PHE A 57 1.50 -14.23 3.64
CA PHE A 57 2.71 -13.77 2.98
C PHE A 57 2.34 -12.55 2.14
N TYR A 58 2.96 -11.40 2.41
CA TYR A 58 2.70 -10.17 1.68
C TYR A 58 3.92 -9.75 0.86
N ALA A 59 3.74 -9.45 -0.42
CA ALA A 59 4.79 -8.92 -1.27
C ALA A 59 4.38 -7.58 -1.89
N ALA A 60 5.26 -6.59 -1.79
CA ALA A 60 5.04 -5.26 -2.33
C ALA A 60 6.32 -4.69 -2.94
N ALA A 61 6.16 -3.87 -4.00
CA ALA A 61 7.22 -3.03 -4.53
C ALA A 61 7.22 -1.68 -3.81
N VAL A 62 8.41 -1.24 -3.39
CA VAL A 62 8.63 0.03 -2.69
C VAL A 62 9.77 0.80 -3.36
N GLY A 63 9.80 2.12 -3.18
CA GLY A 63 10.91 2.94 -3.65
C GLY A 63 12.15 2.84 -2.75
N ASP A 64 13.23 3.50 -3.18
CA ASP A 64 14.45 3.65 -2.37
C ASP A 64 14.45 4.92 -1.50
N ASP A 65 13.27 5.52 -1.32
CA ASP A 65 13.00 6.67 -0.47
C ASP A 65 12.81 6.30 1.02
N ALA A 66 12.51 7.29 1.85
CA ALA A 66 12.29 7.09 3.28
C ALA A 66 11.11 6.14 3.55
N TYR A 67 10.00 6.29 2.82
CA TYR A 67 8.82 5.44 3.00
C TYR A 67 9.08 3.97 2.64
N GLY A 68 9.86 3.74 1.56
CA GLY A 68 10.24 2.38 1.19
C GLY A 68 11.18 1.73 2.20
N LYS A 69 12.10 2.50 2.77
CA LYS A 69 13.01 2.03 3.83
C LYS A 69 12.27 1.69 5.13
N ASP A 70 11.24 2.46 5.47
CA ASP A 70 10.44 2.26 6.68
C ASP A 70 9.39 1.15 6.51
N ALA A 71 9.02 0.77 5.29
CA ALA A 71 7.95 -0.19 5.00
C ALA A 71 8.09 -1.53 5.76
N PRO A 72 9.28 -2.18 5.85
CA PRO A 72 9.43 -3.40 6.61
C PRO A 72 9.08 -3.27 8.10
N ASP A 73 9.40 -2.12 8.71
CA ASP A 73 9.09 -1.87 10.11
C ASP A 73 7.60 -1.58 10.31
N VAL A 74 6.98 -0.86 9.38
CA VAL A 74 5.52 -0.65 9.35
C VAL A 74 4.79 -2.00 9.25
N PHE A 75 5.21 -2.90 8.35
CA PHE A 75 4.60 -4.21 8.20
C PHE A 75 4.67 -5.02 9.50
N ARG A 76 5.83 -5.04 10.16
CA ARG A 76 6.00 -5.73 11.44
C ARG A 76 5.12 -5.13 12.56
N GLN A 77 5.03 -3.81 12.64
CA GLN A 77 4.19 -3.12 13.61
C GLN A 77 2.70 -3.48 13.45
N ASP A 78 2.26 -3.68 12.19
CA ASP A 78 0.89 -4.08 11.87
C ASP A 78 0.67 -5.60 11.93
N GLY A 79 1.70 -6.36 12.33
CA GLY A 79 1.63 -7.80 12.56
C GLY A 79 1.95 -8.67 11.35
N LEU A 80 2.31 -8.08 10.20
CA LEU A 80 2.83 -8.82 9.05
C LEU A 80 4.29 -9.21 9.34
N THR A 81 4.53 -10.47 9.62
CA THR A 81 5.87 -11.00 9.92
C THR A 81 6.50 -11.76 8.76
N ASP A 82 5.70 -12.06 7.75
CA ASP A 82 6.06 -12.88 6.59
C ASP A 82 5.80 -12.05 5.32
N PHE A 83 6.87 -11.42 4.78
CA PHE A 83 6.74 -10.50 3.67
C PHE A 83 8.01 -10.36 2.83
N ALA A 84 7.85 -9.87 1.61
CA ALA A 84 8.91 -9.39 0.73
C ALA A 84 8.68 -7.93 0.35
N CYS A 85 9.64 -7.07 0.67
CA CYS A 85 9.72 -5.71 0.15
C CYS A 85 10.72 -5.67 -1.00
N LEU A 86 10.23 -5.46 -2.22
CA LEU A 86 11.04 -5.38 -3.42
C LEU A 86 11.36 -3.91 -3.71
N THR A 87 12.59 -3.50 -3.42
CA THR A 87 13.01 -2.10 -3.62
C THR A 87 13.33 -1.83 -5.07
N VAL A 88 12.71 -0.80 -5.64
CA VAL A 88 12.96 -0.31 -7.01
C VAL A 88 13.80 0.95 -6.94
N ALA A 89 15.05 0.85 -7.39
CA ALA A 89 15.99 1.96 -7.35
C ALA A 89 15.54 3.12 -8.25
N GLY A 90 15.70 4.34 -7.75
CA GLY A 90 15.38 5.56 -8.48
C GLY A 90 13.87 5.83 -8.62
N GLN A 91 13.03 5.06 -7.96
CA GLN A 91 11.58 5.27 -7.93
C GLN A 91 11.11 5.69 -6.53
N PRO A 92 10.09 6.55 -6.43
CA PRO A 92 9.45 6.81 -5.15
C PRO A 92 8.57 5.63 -4.74
N THR A 93 8.35 5.46 -3.44
CA THR A 93 7.22 4.67 -2.94
C THR A 93 5.92 5.36 -3.34
N ALA A 94 4.90 4.59 -3.69
CA ALA A 94 3.62 5.15 -4.11
C ALA A 94 3.05 6.11 -3.06
N PHE A 95 2.43 7.16 -3.56
CA PHE A 95 1.82 8.19 -2.72
C PHE A 95 0.45 8.61 -3.26
N ALA A 96 -0.52 8.78 -2.39
CA ALA A 96 -1.83 9.29 -2.72
C ALA A 96 -2.13 10.59 -1.97
N ALA A 97 -2.61 11.60 -2.68
CA ALA A 97 -3.29 12.74 -2.08
C ALA A 97 -4.80 12.47 -2.15
N VAL A 98 -5.45 12.42 -1.01
CA VAL A 98 -6.88 12.20 -0.89
C VAL A 98 -7.52 13.44 -0.29
N VAL A 99 -8.49 14.00 -0.97
CA VAL A 99 -9.33 15.08 -0.43
C VAL A 99 -10.74 14.56 -0.23
N SER A 100 -11.34 14.87 0.91
CA SER A 100 -12.69 14.42 1.25
C SER A 100 -13.46 15.59 1.86
N ASP A 101 -14.70 15.78 1.45
CA ASP A 101 -15.57 16.83 1.97
C ASP A 101 -16.53 16.34 3.06
N ALA A 102 -17.33 17.27 3.60
CA ALA A 102 -18.28 16.99 4.66
C ALA A 102 -19.46 16.09 4.23
N GLN A 103 -19.69 15.92 2.92
CA GLN A 103 -20.71 15.06 2.34
C GLN A 103 -20.21 13.64 2.08
N GLY A 104 -18.89 13.41 2.24
CA GLY A 104 -18.26 12.12 1.96
C GLY A 104 -17.81 11.96 0.51
N GLU A 105 -17.95 13.00 -0.32
CA GLU A 105 -17.36 13.02 -1.66
C GLU A 105 -15.83 13.09 -1.54
N ASN A 106 -15.13 12.41 -2.44
CA ASN A 106 -13.67 12.42 -2.44
C ASN A 106 -13.08 12.48 -3.83
N GLU A 107 -11.88 13.02 -3.89
CA GLU A 107 -10.99 12.98 -5.06
C GLU A 107 -9.64 12.43 -4.63
N VAL A 108 -9.03 11.63 -5.50
CA VAL A 108 -7.77 10.96 -5.21
C VAL A 108 -6.81 11.18 -6.36
N ILE A 109 -5.61 11.64 -6.03
CA ILE A 109 -4.49 11.75 -6.97
C ILE A 109 -3.45 10.72 -6.52
N VAL A 110 -3.02 9.85 -7.43
CA VAL A 110 -2.07 8.77 -7.12
C VAL A 110 -0.81 8.92 -7.96
N GLU A 111 0.33 8.94 -7.28
CA GLU A 111 1.63 8.65 -7.87
C GLU A 111 1.95 7.17 -7.60
N GLN A 112 2.02 6.38 -8.67
CA GLN A 112 2.19 4.92 -8.54
C GLN A 112 3.60 4.52 -8.12
N GLY A 113 4.62 5.29 -8.51
CA GLY A 113 6.01 5.03 -8.17
C GLY A 113 6.43 3.58 -8.45
N ALA A 114 7.07 2.96 -7.47
CA ALA A 114 7.56 1.58 -7.55
C ALA A 114 6.45 0.55 -7.88
N ASN A 115 5.19 0.82 -7.55
CA ASN A 115 4.09 -0.10 -7.88
C ASN A 115 3.88 -0.28 -9.40
N ALA A 116 4.30 0.68 -10.21
CA ALA A 116 4.24 0.58 -11.67
C ALA A 116 5.43 -0.17 -12.30
N CYS A 117 6.39 -0.61 -11.50
CA CYS A 117 7.68 -1.12 -11.97
C CYS A 117 7.83 -2.64 -11.78
N TRP A 118 6.76 -3.38 -11.59
CA TRP A 118 6.82 -4.84 -11.48
C TRP A 118 7.39 -5.46 -12.76
N THR A 119 8.33 -6.40 -12.59
CA THR A 119 8.95 -7.17 -13.67
C THR A 119 8.73 -8.67 -13.47
N SER A 120 8.99 -9.46 -14.53
CA SER A 120 8.96 -10.92 -14.44
C SER A 120 9.97 -11.44 -13.43
N GLU A 121 11.17 -10.84 -13.39
CA GLU A 121 12.23 -11.24 -12.44
C GLU A 121 11.80 -10.99 -10.98
N MET A 122 11.08 -9.92 -10.71
CA MET A 122 10.50 -9.67 -9.38
C MET A 122 9.47 -10.73 -9.03
N ALA A 123 8.60 -11.10 -9.98
CA ALA A 123 7.62 -12.16 -9.78
C ALA A 123 8.28 -13.52 -9.55
N ASP A 124 9.29 -13.87 -10.36
CA ASP A 124 10.04 -15.13 -10.25
C ASP A 124 10.76 -15.22 -8.89
N SER A 125 11.25 -14.11 -8.34
CA SER A 125 11.89 -14.09 -7.02
C SER A 125 10.94 -14.48 -5.86
N LEU A 126 9.63 -14.44 -6.08
CA LEU A 126 8.61 -14.79 -5.10
C LEU A 126 8.06 -16.22 -5.25
N GLU A 127 8.47 -16.95 -6.29
CA GLU A 127 7.89 -18.25 -6.66
C GLU A 127 7.90 -19.25 -5.51
N GLU A 128 9.04 -19.38 -4.81
CA GLU A 128 9.16 -20.34 -3.70
C GLU A 128 8.22 -20.01 -2.53
N GLU A 129 8.02 -18.73 -2.22
CA GLU A 129 7.13 -18.33 -1.13
C GLU A 129 5.66 -18.44 -1.52
N ILE A 130 5.32 -18.11 -2.75
CA ILE A 130 3.97 -18.24 -3.30
C ILE A 130 3.58 -19.72 -3.40
N ALA A 131 4.49 -20.61 -3.82
CA ALA A 131 4.23 -22.05 -3.92
C ALA A 131 3.88 -22.71 -2.56
N LYS A 132 4.28 -22.11 -1.44
CA LYS A 132 3.91 -22.56 -0.09
C LYS A 132 2.51 -22.11 0.34
N CYS A 133 1.83 -21.29 -0.46
CA CYS A 133 0.53 -20.72 -0.15
C CYS A 133 -0.60 -21.54 -0.78
N SER A 134 -1.76 -21.55 -0.12
CA SER A 134 -2.96 -22.27 -0.58
C SER A 134 -3.76 -21.46 -1.61
N ALA A 135 -3.57 -20.14 -1.61
CA ALA A 135 -4.23 -19.19 -2.50
C ALA A 135 -3.37 -17.95 -2.70
N ILE A 136 -3.61 -17.23 -3.77
CA ILE A 136 -2.99 -15.94 -4.08
C ILE A 136 -4.06 -14.91 -4.35
N LEU A 137 -3.84 -13.71 -3.83
CA LEU A 137 -4.63 -12.51 -4.07
C LEU A 137 -3.72 -11.47 -4.76
N LEU A 138 -4.18 -10.89 -5.88
CA LEU A 138 -3.47 -9.92 -6.70
C LEU A 138 -4.24 -8.59 -6.78
#